data_b96ccf651b1f8e75ac1da1137f095af7
#
_entry.id   b96ccf651b1f8e75ac1da1137f095af7
#
_cell.length_a   1.000
_cell.length_b   1.000
_cell.length_c   1.000
_cell.angle_alpha   90.00
_cell.angle_beta   90.00
_cell.angle_gamma   90.00
#
_symmetry.space_group_name_H-M   'P 1'
#
loop_
_entity.id
_entity.type
_entity.pdbx_description
1 polymer ?
#
loop_
_entity_poly.entity_id
_entity_poly.type
_entity_poly.pdbx_seq_one_letter_code
_entity_poly.pdbx_strand_id
1 'polypeptide(L)'
;HRLVESYGYLPDQLDFNVEISASSVADIAIWRSADEKKLGLTPNIYVLVVCKAEHIKIKAEDYSEQFKQAVLNDMAFYVAHNLKETKVFYIDKNARPLRIERISDFPTATDIASEQNLALFVNKVRGYSKDNFLKVLTRCHNIIRNVDKLSPEAAFDEISKILFIKMLYERDAKDELVYSKEKFLKDEMSYGGTGDYIQVLFNQVKETYAADGLFEIEDKIRIRRDSFLLILEELGNVELYDTSDDIKGIAFELFLGKTFRGELGQFFTPRTIVNYMVEVLNVKEGDRVCDPCCGSGG
;
A
#
# COMPACT_ATOMS: atom_id res chain seq x y z
N HIS A 1 20.27 -17.28 9.64
CA HIS A 1 20.87 -16.53 10.76
C HIS A 1 19.90 -15.45 11.26
N ARG A 2 19.54 -14.47 10.41
CA ARG A 2 18.64 -13.37 10.80
C ARG A 2 17.25 -13.83 11.28
N LEU A 3 16.68 -14.85 10.68
CA LEU A 3 15.38 -15.40 11.11
C LEU A 3 15.43 -15.94 12.54
N VAL A 4 16.55 -16.56 12.92
CA VAL A 4 16.72 -17.10 14.28
C VAL A 4 17.06 -16.00 15.27
N GLU A 5 18.05 -15.17 14.98
CA GLU A 5 18.56 -14.17 15.93
C GLU A 5 17.67 -12.95 16.10
N SER A 6 17.10 -12.43 15.01
CA SER A 6 16.32 -11.18 15.06
C SER A 6 14.82 -11.42 15.14
N TYR A 7 14.32 -12.51 14.55
CA TYR A 7 12.89 -12.81 14.50
C TYR A 7 12.48 -13.96 15.43
N GLY A 8 13.41 -14.58 16.13
CA GLY A 8 13.16 -15.56 17.18
C GLY A 8 12.62 -16.91 16.74
N TYR A 9 12.72 -17.25 15.44
CA TYR A 9 12.33 -18.57 14.95
C TYR A 9 13.30 -19.65 15.40
N LEU A 10 12.78 -20.79 15.80
CA LEU A 10 13.60 -21.96 16.11
C LEU A 10 14.04 -22.64 14.81
N PRO A 11 15.27 -23.19 14.75
CA PRO A 11 15.72 -23.95 13.57
C PRO A 11 14.75 -25.05 13.16
N ASP A 12 14.08 -25.68 14.11
CA ASP A 12 13.10 -26.74 13.88
C ASP A 12 11.77 -26.25 13.26
N GLN A 13 11.54 -24.93 13.20
CA GLN A 13 10.41 -24.31 12.52
C GLN A 13 10.72 -23.98 11.06
N LEU A 14 11.97 -24.08 10.64
CA LEU A 14 12.45 -23.64 9.32
C LEU A 14 12.81 -24.86 8.45
N ASP A 15 12.57 -24.72 7.15
CA ASP A 15 13.12 -25.61 6.15
C ASP A 15 13.50 -24.83 4.88
N PHE A 16 14.40 -25.40 4.09
CA PHE A 16 14.98 -24.74 2.94
C PHE A 16 14.73 -25.60 1.68
N ASN A 17 14.52 -24.92 0.54
CA ASN A 17 14.26 -25.54 -0.75
C ASN A 17 13.07 -26.52 -0.70
N VAL A 18 11.96 -26.08 -0.13
CA VAL A 18 10.76 -26.88 0.08
C VAL A 18 9.93 -26.93 -1.19
N GLU A 19 9.63 -28.12 -1.70
CA GLU A 19 8.68 -28.30 -2.80
C GLU A 19 7.27 -27.99 -2.33
N ILE A 20 6.63 -26.99 -2.98
CA ILE A 20 5.25 -26.57 -2.68
C ILE A 20 4.27 -27.15 -3.68
N SER A 21 4.74 -27.38 -4.90
CA SER A 21 4.02 -28.07 -5.98
C SER A 21 5.01 -28.68 -6.94
N ALA A 22 4.54 -29.48 -7.90
CA ALA A 22 5.38 -30.13 -8.92
C ALA A 22 6.26 -29.16 -9.74
N SER A 23 5.90 -27.85 -9.76
CA SER A 23 6.61 -26.81 -10.54
C SER A 23 7.12 -25.66 -9.68
N SER A 24 7.01 -25.75 -8.34
CA SER A 24 7.26 -24.60 -7.47
C SER A 24 7.99 -25.02 -6.18
N VAL A 25 9.11 -24.34 -5.91
CA VAL A 25 9.95 -24.51 -4.73
C VAL A 25 10.00 -23.19 -3.97
N ALA A 26 9.86 -23.26 -2.64
CA ALA A 26 10.14 -22.14 -1.75
C ALA A 26 11.59 -22.20 -1.28
N ASP A 27 12.28 -21.06 -1.26
CA ASP A 27 13.64 -21.02 -0.74
C ASP A 27 13.66 -21.25 0.78
N ILE A 28 12.65 -20.70 1.50
CA ILE A 28 12.47 -20.94 2.93
C ILE A 28 10.97 -21.10 3.21
N ALA A 29 10.63 -22.14 3.95
CA ALA A 29 9.31 -22.36 4.52
C ALA A 29 9.38 -22.25 6.06
N ILE A 30 8.38 -21.62 6.66
CA ILE A 30 8.30 -21.41 8.11
C ILE A 30 6.95 -21.93 8.61
N TRP A 31 6.99 -22.76 9.64
CA TRP A 31 5.82 -23.28 10.35
C TRP A 31 5.62 -22.54 11.67
N ARG A 32 4.40 -22.50 12.17
CA ARG A 32 4.12 -21.93 13.50
C ARG A 32 4.89 -22.60 14.61
N SER A 33 5.04 -23.93 14.51
CA SER A 33 5.73 -24.73 15.50
C SER A 33 6.53 -25.87 14.85
N ALA A 34 7.48 -26.42 15.59
CA ALA A 34 8.22 -27.60 15.17
C ALA A 34 7.30 -28.84 15.01
N ASP A 35 6.21 -28.92 15.77
CA ASP A 35 5.27 -30.04 15.67
C ASP A 35 4.43 -29.96 14.41
N GLU A 36 3.99 -28.77 13.99
CA GLU A 36 3.33 -28.58 12.69
C GLU A 36 4.25 -28.93 11.51
N LYS A 37 5.54 -28.61 11.60
CA LYS A 37 6.53 -29.01 10.59
C LYS A 37 6.65 -30.52 10.48
N LYS A 38 6.65 -31.26 11.60
CA LYS A 38 6.74 -32.74 11.61
C LYS A 38 5.58 -33.42 10.90
N LEU A 39 4.43 -32.76 10.79
CA LEU A 39 3.28 -33.26 10.03
C LEU A 39 3.53 -33.27 8.51
N GLY A 40 4.53 -32.51 8.03
CA GLY A 40 5.05 -32.59 6.65
C GLY A 40 4.08 -32.15 5.57
N LEU A 41 2.97 -31.51 5.92
CA LEU A 41 1.95 -31.08 4.97
C LEU A 41 2.22 -29.67 4.45
N THR A 42 2.28 -29.49 3.16
CA THR A 42 2.40 -28.18 2.51
C THR A 42 1.36 -27.15 2.99
N PRO A 43 0.09 -27.53 3.24
CA PRO A 43 -0.92 -26.62 3.76
C PRO A 43 -0.60 -26.03 5.14
N ASN A 44 0.34 -26.60 5.88
CA ASN A 44 0.72 -26.13 7.20
C ASN A 44 1.88 -25.11 7.19
N ILE A 45 2.44 -24.80 6.02
CA ILE A 45 3.43 -23.73 5.88
C ILE A 45 2.72 -22.40 6.19
N TYR A 46 3.28 -21.66 7.13
CA TYR A 46 2.66 -20.41 7.59
C TYR A 46 3.24 -19.18 6.90
N VAL A 47 4.55 -19.16 6.68
CA VAL A 47 5.26 -18.11 5.93
C VAL A 47 6.08 -18.77 4.82
N LEU A 48 5.87 -18.29 3.62
CA LEU A 48 6.64 -18.68 2.44
C LEU A 48 7.60 -17.56 2.07
N VAL A 49 8.90 -17.89 1.95
CA VAL A 49 9.90 -16.90 1.53
C VAL A 49 10.52 -17.34 0.21
N VAL A 50 10.59 -16.40 -0.73
CA VAL A 50 11.22 -16.58 -2.04
C VAL A 50 12.35 -15.56 -2.20
N CYS A 51 13.53 -16.05 -2.54
CA CYS A 51 14.72 -15.24 -2.78
C CYS A 51 14.89 -15.01 -4.28
N LYS A 52 15.02 -13.76 -4.67
CA LYS A 52 15.27 -13.35 -6.06
C LYS A 52 16.72 -12.88 -6.21
N ALA A 53 17.27 -12.97 -7.41
CA ALA A 53 18.56 -12.38 -7.70
C ALA A 53 18.52 -10.85 -7.50
N GLU A 54 19.62 -10.25 -7.10
CA GLU A 54 19.73 -8.83 -6.73
C GLU A 54 19.22 -7.86 -7.80
N HIS A 55 19.40 -8.21 -9.07
CA HIS A 55 18.97 -7.39 -10.22
C HIS A 55 17.50 -7.56 -10.59
N ILE A 56 16.79 -8.52 -9.98
CA ILE A 56 15.37 -8.76 -10.24
C ILE A 56 14.56 -7.89 -9.29
N LYS A 57 13.80 -6.95 -9.85
CA LYS A 57 12.85 -6.14 -9.12
C LYS A 57 11.70 -7.01 -8.60
N ILE A 58 11.36 -6.83 -7.34
CA ILE A 58 10.20 -7.48 -6.74
C ILE A 58 8.96 -6.63 -7.05
N LYS A 59 8.07 -7.12 -7.92
CA LYS A 59 6.78 -6.49 -8.23
C LYS A 59 5.67 -7.23 -7.52
N ALA A 60 4.66 -6.49 -7.05
CA ALA A 60 3.45 -7.09 -6.47
C ALA A 60 2.68 -7.92 -7.51
N GLU A 61 2.73 -7.49 -8.78
CA GLU A 61 2.04 -8.12 -9.91
C GLU A 61 2.77 -9.34 -10.47
N ASP A 62 4.05 -9.51 -10.18
CA ASP A 62 4.77 -10.74 -10.48
C ASP A 62 4.26 -11.83 -9.53
N TYR A 63 2.96 -12.18 -9.68
CA TYR A 63 2.37 -13.37 -9.08
C TYR A 63 3.16 -14.58 -9.55
N SER A 64 4.35 -14.75 -8.93
CA SER A 64 5.15 -15.92 -9.15
C SER A 64 4.29 -17.15 -8.85
N GLU A 65 4.61 -18.27 -9.45
CA GLU A 65 3.89 -19.51 -9.13
C GLU A 65 3.89 -19.76 -7.62
N GLN A 66 4.98 -19.41 -6.93
CA GLN A 66 5.08 -19.51 -5.48
C GLN A 66 4.04 -18.64 -4.75
N PHE A 67 3.75 -17.42 -5.23
CA PHE A 67 2.72 -16.57 -4.65
C PHE A 67 1.33 -17.18 -4.80
N LYS A 68 1.01 -17.68 -6.00
CA LYS A 68 -0.25 -18.40 -6.24
C LYS A 68 -0.40 -19.60 -5.32
N GLN A 69 0.68 -20.36 -5.14
CA GLN A 69 0.68 -21.49 -4.22
C GLN A 69 0.51 -21.09 -2.77
N ALA A 70 1.08 -19.95 -2.34
CA ALA A 70 0.85 -19.42 -1.00
C ALA A 70 -0.63 -19.11 -0.74
N VAL A 71 -1.32 -18.52 -1.74
CA VAL A 71 -2.75 -18.25 -1.66
C VAL A 71 -3.58 -19.54 -1.66
N LEU A 72 -3.27 -20.47 -2.58
CA LEU A 72 -4.01 -21.74 -2.72
C LEU A 72 -3.88 -22.66 -1.51
N ASN A 73 -2.73 -22.63 -0.84
CA ASN A 73 -2.45 -23.46 0.34
C ASN A 73 -2.72 -22.73 1.66
N ASP A 74 -3.48 -21.64 1.63
CA ASP A 74 -3.90 -20.90 2.83
C ASP A 74 -2.75 -20.45 3.73
N MET A 75 -1.59 -20.12 3.16
CA MET A 75 -0.47 -19.54 3.92
C MET A 75 -0.81 -18.13 4.39
N ALA A 76 -0.33 -17.75 5.57
CA ALA A 76 -0.64 -16.42 6.10
C ALA A 76 0.24 -15.34 5.51
N PHE A 77 1.49 -15.66 5.17
CA PHE A 77 2.43 -14.69 4.61
C PHE A 77 3.16 -15.23 3.41
N TYR A 78 3.34 -14.35 2.43
CA TYR A 78 4.27 -14.51 1.34
C TYR A 78 5.35 -13.43 1.43
N VAL A 79 6.60 -13.80 1.30
CA VAL A 79 7.74 -12.88 1.39
C VAL A 79 8.63 -13.05 0.16
N ALA A 80 8.88 -11.96 -0.53
CA ALA A 80 9.85 -11.91 -1.60
C ALA A 80 11.05 -11.05 -1.17
N HIS A 81 12.25 -11.58 -1.34
CA HIS A 81 13.49 -10.93 -0.93
C HIS A 81 14.52 -10.96 -2.06
N ASN A 82 15.20 -9.82 -2.24
CA ASN A 82 16.39 -9.76 -3.09
C ASN A 82 17.44 -8.90 -2.40
N LEU A 83 18.53 -9.15 -2.04
CA LEU A 83 19.57 -8.42 -1.29
C LEU A 83 19.35 -6.90 -1.06
N LYS A 84 18.52 -6.23 -1.89
CA LYS A 84 18.20 -4.80 -1.83
C LYS A 84 16.91 -4.49 -1.07
N GLU A 85 15.89 -5.33 -1.23
CA GLU A 85 14.57 -5.09 -0.67
C GLU A 85 13.91 -6.38 -0.18
N THR A 86 12.98 -6.24 0.73
CA THR A 86 12.09 -7.30 1.20
C THR A 86 10.66 -6.82 1.13
N LYS A 87 9.81 -7.54 0.43
CA LYS A 87 8.36 -7.28 0.41
C LYS A 87 7.65 -8.40 1.15
N VAL A 88 6.83 -8.02 2.12
CA VAL A 88 6.05 -8.94 2.94
C VAL A 88 4.58 -8.73 2.63
N PHE A 89 3.90 -9.81 2.26
CA PHE A 89 2.47 -9.79 1.96
C PHE A 89 1.73 -10.64 3.00
N TYR A 90 0.75 -10.05 3.64
CA TYR A 90 -0.19 -10.73 4.51
C TYR A 90 -1.41 -11.17 3.70
N ILE A 91 -1.81 -12.42 3.84
CA ILE A 91 -2.96 -13.02 3.15
C ILE A 91 -4.06 -13.19 4.20
N ASP A 92 -5.02 -12.27 4.20
CA ASP A 92 -6.15 -12.30 5.13
C ASP A 92 -7.21 -13.30 4.64
N LYS A 93 -7.16 -14.48 5.20
CA LYS A 93 -8.07 -15.61 4.88
C LYS A 93 -9.51 -15.38 5.31
N ASN A 94 -9.73 -14.48 6.28
CA ASN A 94 -11.06 -14.21 6.84
C ASN A 94 -11.80 -13.12 6.08
N ALA A 95 -11.10 -12.34 5.26
CA ALA A 95 -11.71 -11.31 4.43
C ALA A 95 -12.50 -11.93 3.26
N ARG A 96 -13.64 -11.31 2.90
CA ARG A 96 -14.45 -11.66 1.74
C ARG A 96 -14.73 -10.40 0.93
N PRO A 97 -14.21 -10.26 -0.31
CA PRO A 97 -13.29 -11.17 -1.01
C PRO A 97 -11.94 -11.33 -0.30
N LEU A 98 -11.18 -12.36 -0.66
CA LEU A 98 -9.83 -12.61 -0.14
C LEU A 98 -8.98 -11.34 -0.28
N ARG A 99 -8.33 -10.94 0.82
CA ARG A 99 -7.54 -9.71 0.87
C ARG A 99 -6.06 -10.04 1.01
N ILE A 100 -5.26 -9.43 0.16
CA ILE A 100 -3.81 -9.54 0.20
C ILE A 100 -3.27 -8.13 0.43
N GLU A 101 -2.51 -7.96 1.51
CA GLU A 101 -1.98 -6.66 1.91
C GLU A 101 -0.46 -6.72 1.99
N ARG A 102 0.20 -5.74 1.41
CA ARG A 102 1.60 -5.49 1.72
C ARG A 102 1.71 -4.89 3.10
N ILE A 103 2.59 -5.43 3.92
CA ILE A 103 2.87 -4.94 5.26
C ILE A 103 4.33 -4.50 5.38
N SER A 104 4.60 -3.55 6.28
CA SER A 104 5.91 -2.92 6.42
C SER A 104 6.91 -3.74 7.23
N ASP A 105 6.49 -4.81 7.90
CA ASP A 105 7.35 -5.56 8.78
C ASP A 105 7.16 -7.07 8.61
N PHE A 106 8.19 -7.83 8.97
CA PHE A 106 8.18 -9.29 8.94
C PHE A 106 7.76 -9.82 10.32
N PRO A 107 6.82 -10.78 10.42
CA PRO A 107 6.37 -11.28 11.72
C PRO A 107 7.50 -12.04 12.45
N THR A 108 7.52 -11.89 13.76
CA THR A 108 8.37 -12.72 14.64
C THR A 108 7.71 -14.06 14.93
N ALA A 109 8.48 -15.01 15.47
CA ALA A 109 7.93 -16.29 15.93
C ALA A 109 6.81 -16.10 16.96
N THR A 110 6.92 -15.08 17.82
CA THR A 110 5.90 -14.75 18.81
C THR A 110 4.62 -14.22 18.15
N ASP A 111 4.77 -13.41 17.08
CA ASP A 111 3.61 -12.83 16.39
C ASP A 111 2.75 -13.90 15.69
N ILE A 112 3.36 -14.97 15.22
CA ILE A 112 2.64 -16.08 14.55
C ILE A 112 2.24 -17.21 15.50
N ALA A 113 2.64 -17.17 16.77
CA ALA A 113 2.42 -18.26 17.72
C ALA A 113 0.93 -18.54 17.99
N SER A 114 0.07 -17.53 17.84
CA SER A 114 -1.39 -17.67 18.00
C SER A 114 -2.14 -16.70 17.08
N GLU A 115 -3.43 -16.98 16.84
CA GLU A 115 -4.29 -16.06 16.06
C GLU A 115 -4.45 -14.70 16.76
N GLN A 116 -4.43 -14.65 18.09
CA GLN A 116 -4.49 -13.41 18.85
C GLN A 116 -3.24 -12.56 18.63
N ASN A 117 -2.06 -13.18 18.71
CA ASN A 117 -0.78 -12.48 18.47
C ASN A 117 -0.69 -11.99 17.02
N LEU A 118 -1.12 -12.82 16.07
CA LEU A 118 -1.20 -12.45 14.66
C LEU A 118 -2.08 -11.22 14.47
N ALA A 119 -3.28 -11.20 15.04
CA ALA A 119 -4.19 -10.07 14.94
C ALA A 119 -3.59 -8.79 15.55
N LEU A 120 -2.90 -8.89 16.68
CA LEU A 120 -2.20 -7.76 17.30
C LEU A 120 -1.07 -7.24 16.41
N PHE A 121 -0.26 -8.15 15.85
CA PHE A 121 0.82 -7.78 14.93
C PHE A 121 0.28 -7.06 13.69
N VAL A 122 -0.70 -7.66 13.01
CA VAL A 122 -1.30 -7.10 11.80
C VAL A 122 -1.92 -5.72 12.07
N ASN A 123 -2.65 -5.56 13.18
CA ASN A 123 -3.22 -4.28 13.58
C ASN A 123 -2.14 -3.22 13.87
N LYS A 124 -1.05 -3.61 14.53
CA LYS A 124 0.10 -2.73 14.81
C LYS A 124 0.76 -2.24 13.51
N VAL A 125 1.00 -3.15 12.57
CA VAL A 125 1.65 -2.82 11.29
C VAL A 125 0.75 -1.95 10.43
N ARG A 126 -0.57 -2.24 10.37
CA ARG A 126 -1.57 -1.38 9.72
C ARG A 126 -1.63 0.00 10.36
N GLY A 127 -1.64 0.09 11.67
CA GLY A 127 -1.63 1.36 12.41
C GLY A 127 -0.39 2.18 12.13
N TYR A 128 0.78 1.57 12.13
CA TYR A 128 2.05 2.25 11.82
C TYR A 128 2.07 2.81 10.39
N SER A 129 1.69 2.04 9.40
CA SER A 129 1.63 2.48 8.01
C SER A 129 0.67 3.64 7.80
N LYS A 130 -0.51 3.59 8.43
CA LYS A 130 -1.52 4.64 8.42
C LYS A 130 -1.02 5.93 9.06
N ASP A 131 -0.44 5.85 10.26
CA ASP A 131 0.07 7.00 11.00
C ASP A 131 1.26 7.63 10.29
N ASN A 132 2.12 6.83 9.67
CA ASN A 132 3.24 7.34 8.89
C ASN A 132 2.76 8.08 7.65
N PHE A 133 1.83 7.50 6.89
CA PHE A 133 1.27 8.15 5.71
C PHE A 133 0.54 9.45 6.05
N LEU A 134 -0.23 9.46 7.14
CA LEU A 134 -0.89 10.68 7.64
C LEU A 134 0.13 11.78 8.00
N LYS A 135 1.25 11.43 8.62
CA LYS A 135 2.33 12.38 8.92
C LYS A 135 2.95 12.95 7.64
N VAL A 136 3.18 12.11 6.65
CA VAL A 136 3.70 12.53 5.33
C VAL A 136 2.72 13.50 4.66
N LEU A 137 1.44 13.17 4.56
CA LEU A 137 0.41 14.05 4.01
C LEU A 137 0.34 15.40 4.74
N THR A 138 0.45 15.38 6.08
CA THR A 138 0.45 16.61 6.88
C THR A 138 1.68 17.47 6.57
N ARG A 139 2.87 16.88 6.38
CA ARG A 139 4.07 17.64 5.98
C ARG A 139 3.93 18.23 4.58
N CYS A 140 3.45 17.45 3.62
CA CYS A 140 3.17 17.94 2.27
C CYS A 140 2.20 19.12 2.27
N HIS A 141 1.13 19.03 3.03
CA HIS A 141 0.17 20.13 3.19
C HIS A 141 0.81 21.39 3.77
N ASN A 142 1.64 21.24 4.80
CA ASN A 142 2.35 22.37 5.40
C ASN A 142 3.35 23.02 4.44
N ILE A 143 4.03 22.23 3.59
CA ILE A 143 4.90 22.77 2.54
C ILE A 143 4.10 23.69 1.63
N ILE A 144 2.99 23.23 1.07
CA ILE A 144 2.16 24.03 0.15
C ILE A 144 1.62 25.27 0.84
N ARG A 145 1.10 25.12 2.07
CA ARG A 145 0.59 26.25 2.84
C ARG A 145 1.66 27.31 3.12
N ASN A 146 2.86 26.87 3.48
CA ASN A 146 3.93 27.80 3.89
C ASN A 146 4.66 28.42 2.70
N VAL A 147 4.87 27.67 1.62
CA VAL A 147 5.65 28.11 0.47
C VAL A 147 4.75 28.79 -0.58
N ASP A 148 3.64 28.16 -0.96
CA ASP A 148 2.76 28.65 -2.03
C ASP A 148 1.62 29.54 -1.51
N LYS A 149 1.42 29.60 -0.18
CA LYS A 149 0.39 30.44 0.47
C LYS A 149 -1.05 30.10 0.04
N LEU A 150 -1.29 28.84 -0.36
CA LEU A 150 -2.63 28.38 -0.74
C LEU A 150 -3.52 28.19 0.51
N SER A 151 -4.84 28.26 0.33
CA SER A 151 -5.80 27.88 1.37
C SER A 151 -5.68 26.38 1.72
N PRO A 152 -6.21 25.94 2.87
CA PRO A 152 -6.18 24.51 3.23
C PRO A 152 -6.80 23.62 2.15
N GLU A 153 -7.93 24.03 1.57
CA GLU A 153 -8.64 23.30 0.52
C GLU A 153 -7.81 23.22 -0.76
N ALA A 154 -7.25 24.35 -1.19
CA ALA A 154 -6.42 24.39 -2.39
C ALA A 154 -5.13 23.59 -2.20
N ALA A 155 -4.55 23.58 -1.01
CA ALA A 155 -3.38 22.76 -0.70
C ALA A 155 -3.72 21.25 -0.73
N PHE A 156 -4.90 20.87 -0.25
CA PHE A 156 -5.37 19.49 -0.35
C PHE A 156 -5.60 19.06 -1.79
N ASP A 157 -6.23 19.90 -2.61
CA ASP A 157 -6.44 19.66 -4.04
C ASP A 157 -5.10 19.41 -4.75
N GLU A 158 -4.10 20.23 -4.48
CA GLU A 158 -2.77 20.06 -5.05
C GLU A 158 -2.08 18.76 -4.61
N ILE A 159 -2.21 18.37 -3.32
CA ILE A 159 -1.69 17.09 -2.84
C ILE A 159 -2.35 15.93 -3.58
N SER A 160 -3.66 15.96 -3.75
CA SER A 160 -4.40 14.92 -4.46
C SER A 160 -3.86 14.74 -5.88
N LYS A 161 -3.66 15.81 -6.63
CA LYS A 161 -3.07 15.79 -7.98
C LYS A 161 -1.68 15.15 -8.01
N ILE A 162 -0.82 15.51 -7.04
CA ILE A 162 0.54 14.98 -6.93
C ILE A 162 0.52 13.47 -6.60
N LEU A 163 -0.40 13.04 -5.74
CA LEU A 163 -0.54 11.62 -5.42
C LEU A 163 -0.98 10.81 -6.65
N PHE A 164 -1.87 11.35 -7.48
CA PHE A 164 -2.24 10.70 -8.74
C PHE A 164 -1.08 10.64 -9.74
N ILE A 165 -0.27 11.69 -9.84
CA ILE A 165 0.97 11.67 -10.64
C ILE A 165 1.89 10.54 -10.15
N LYS A 166 2.11 10.46 -8.83
CA LYS A 166 2.97 9.44 -8.24
C LYS A 166 2.44 8.02 -8.46
N MET A 167 1.12 7.81 -8.25
CA MET A 167 0.48 6.50 -8.47
C MET A 167 0.59 6.05 -9.93
N LEU A 168 0.33 6.96 -10.89
CA LEU A 168 0.44 6.67 -12.31
C LEU A 168 1.88 6.28 -12.67
N TYR A 169 2.84 7.03 -12.17
CA TYR A 169 4.24 6.76 -12.41
C TYR A 169 4.70 5.42 -11.82
N GLU A 170 4.33 5.12 -10.58
CA GLU A 170 4.67 3.86 -9.92
C GLU A 170 4.03 2.65 -10.61
N ARG A 171 2.81 2.80 -11.13
CA ARG A 171 2.13 1.77 -11.93
C ARG A 171 2.90 1.45 -13.22
N ASP A 172 3.32 2.49 -13.92
CA ASP A 172 3.91 2.37 -15.26
C ASP A 172 5.44 2.14 -15.22
N ALA A 173 6.06 2.33 -14.04
CA ALA A 173 7.50 2.17 -13.87
C ALA A 173 7.92 0.71 -13.97
N LYS A 174 8.63 0.38 -15.07
CA LYS A 174 9.14 -0.99 -15.30
C LYS A 174 10.39 -1.32 -14.48
N ASP A 175 11.17 -0.32 -14.07
CA ASP A 175 12.52 -0.53 -13.53
C ASP A 175 12.89 0.26 -12.26
N GLU A 176 12.04 1.18 -11.76
CA GLU A 176 12.33 2.00 -10.58
C GLU A 176 11.18 1.97 -9.58
N LEU A 177 11.51 1.71 -8.31
CA LEU A 177 10.56 1.36 -7.26
C LEU A 177 9.68 2.52 -6.78
N VAL A 178 10.17 3.74 -6.85
CA VAL A 178 9.47 4.90 -6.29
C VAL A 178 9.70 6.12 -7.17
N TYR A 179 8.65 6.91 -7.36
CA TYR A 179 8.80 8.21 -8.02
C TYR A 179 9.54 9.19 -7.11
N SER A 180 10.86 9.23 -7.28
CA SER A 180 11.76 10.05 -6.47
C SER A 180 12.02 11.41 -7.11
N LYS A 181 12.52 12.34 -6.30
CA LYS A 181 13.00 13.65 -6.76
C LYS A 181 14.11 13.51 -7.82
N GLU A 182 15.04 12.59 -7.63
CA GLU A 182 16.15 12.34 -8.57
C GLU A 182 15.62 11.85 -9.92
N LYS A 183 14.64 10.97 -9.88
CA LYS A 183 14.00 10.46 -11.10
C LYS A 183 13.26 11.58 -11.84
N PHE A 184 12.47 12.39 -11.12
CA PHE A 184 11.79 13.53 -11.71
C PHE A 184 12.78 14.48 -12.40
N LEU A 185 13.87 14.84 -11.73
CA LEU A 185 14.88 15.74 -12.30
C LEU A 185 15.53 15.18 -13.56
N LYS A 186 15.81 13.88 -13.58
CA LYS A 186 16.36 13.19 -14.76
C LYS A 186 15.37 13.21 -15.94
N ASP A 187 14.10 12.94 -15.67
CA ASP A 187 13.06 12.90 -16.69
C ASP A 187 12.76 14.31 -17.22
N GLU A 188 12.69 15.30 -16.35
CA GLU A 188 12.53 16.71 -16.71
C GLU A 188 13.67 17.19 -17.64
N MET A 189 14.91 16.84 -17.32
CA MET A 189 16.08 17.16 -18.17
C MET A 189 16.00 16.47 -19.53
N SER A 190 15.43 15.29 -19.59
CA SER A 190 15.29 14.50 -20.82
C SER A 190 14.08 14.89 -21.64
N TYR A 191 13.10 15.57 -21.04
CA TYR A 191 11.85 15.95 -21.69
C TYR A 191 12.07 16.85 -22.91
N GLY A 192 13.04 17.78 -22.85
CA GLY A 192 13.42 18.66 -23.98
C GLY A 192 12.28 19.53 -24.56
N GLY A 193 11.11 19.52 -23.96
CA GLY A 193 9.93 20.26 -24.35
C GLY A 193 9.92 21.71 -23.86
N THR A 194 9.06 22.54 -24.43
CA THR A 194 8.88 23.96 -24.07
C THR A 194 7.74 24.17 -23.10
N GLY A 195 7.63 23.38 -22.06
CA GLY A 195 6.52 23.48 -21.12
C GLY A 195 6.92 23.12 -19.70
N ASP A 196 6.04 23.44 -18.75
CA ASP A 196 6.17 22.98 -17.39
C ASP A 196 5.97 21.44 -17.33
N TYR A 197 7.05 20.73 -17.05
CA TYR A 197 7.04 19.25 -17.02
C TYR A 197 6.07 18.69 -15.97
N ILE A 198 5.85 19.39 -14.87
CA ILE A 198 4.87 18.98 -13.86
C ILE A 198 3.45 18.98 -14.45
N GLN A 199 3.14 20.01 -15.24
CA GLN A 199 1.84 20.09 -15.91
C GLN A 199 1.69 19.01 -16.99
N VAL A 200 2.77 18.63 -17.66
CA VAL A 200 2.76 17.50 -18.62
C VAL A 200 2.39 16.20 -17.91
N LEU A 201 3.03 15.91 -16.77
CA LEU A 201 2.69 14.73 -15.96
C LEU A 201 1.23 14.74 -15.50
N PHE A 202 0.73 15.89 -15.07
CA PHE A 202 -0.67 15.98 -14.64
C PHE A 202 -1.64 15.84 -15.83
N ASN A 203 -1.29 16.29 -17.02
CA ASN A 203 -2.11 16.06 -18.20
C ASN A 203 -2.20 14.54 -18.53
N GLN A 204 -1.12 13.78 -18.37
CA GLN A 204 -1.15 12.33 -18.53
C GLN A 204 -2.09 11.67 -17.51
N VAL A 205 -2.13 12.17 -16.26
CA VAL A 205 -3.11 11.72 -15.25
C VAL A 205 -4.53 11.98 -15.72
N LYS A 206 -4.83 13.20 -16.20
CA LYS A 206 -6.16 13.56 -16.71
C LYS A 206 -6.60 12.67 -17.87
N GLU A 207 -5.72 12.40 -18.80
CA GLU A 207 -5.98 11.49 -19.93
C GLU A 207 -6.26 10.06 -19.46
N THR A 208 -5.45 9.57 -18.52
CA THR A 208 -5.57 8.20 -17.99
C THR A 208 -6.89 7.98 -17.26
N TYR A 209 -7.33 8.96 -16.48
CA TYR A 209 -8.54 8.87 -15.65
C TYR A 209 -9.73 9.67 -16.23
N ALA A 210 -9.71 9.95 -17.53
CA ALA A 210 -10.77 10.71 -18.21
C ALA A 210 -12.14 10.03 -18.10
N ALA A 211 -12.18 8.68 -18.16
CA ALA A 211 -13.42 7.92 -18.04
C ALA A 211 -14.04 7.97 -16.63
N ASP A 212 -13.21 8.21 -15.61
CA ASP A 212 -13.63 8.27 -14.22
C ASP A 212 -14.14 9.66 -13.81
N GLY A 213 -13.94 10.69 -14.66
CA GLY A 213 -14.40 12.06 -14.41
C GLY A 213 -13.77 12.71 -13.17
N LEU A 214 -12.54 12.31 -12.81
CA LEU A 214 -11.88 12.76 -11.58
C LEU A 214 -11.35 14.20 -11.66
N PHE A 215 -11.03 14.66 -12.87
CA PHE A 215 -10.44 15.98 -13.11
C PHE A 215 -11.10 16.65 -14.29
N GLU A 216 -11.26 17.97 -14.19
CA GLU A 216 -11.75 18.79 -15.29
C GLU A 216 -10.61 19.10 -16.27
N ILE A 217 -10.97 19.43 -17.52
CA ILE A 217 -9.99 19.73 -18.57
C ILE A 217 -9.13 20.95 -18.19
N GLU A 218 -9.73 21.93 -17.52
CA GLU A 218 -9.13 23.19 -17.07
C GLU A 218 -8.25 23.04 -15.84
N ASP A 219 -8.31 21.91 -15.14
CA ASP A 219 -7.52 21.68 -13.93
C ASP A 219 -6.02 21.74 -14.23
N LYS A 220 -5.31 22.45 -13.37
CA LYS A 220 -3.86 22.69 -13.46
C LYS A 220 -3.20 22.50 -12.10
N ILE A 221 -1.92 22.17 -12.12
CA ILE A 221 -1.06 22.27 -10.96
C ILE A 221 -0.77 23.76 -10.68
N ARG A 222 -0.95 24.21 -9.44
CA ARG A 222 -0.82 25.61 -9.02
C ARG A 222 0.40 25.87 -8.15
N ILE A 223 1.02 24.82 -7.63
CA ILE A 223 2.22 24.94 -6.80
C ILE A 223 3.47 25.18 -7.65
N ARG A 224 4.44 25.84 -7.01
CA ARG A 224 5.75 26.07 -7.64
C ARG A 224 6.56 24.78 -7.74
N ARG A 225 7.48 24.75 -8.69
CA ARG A 225 8.41 23.62 -8.90
C ARG A 225 9.17 23.26 -7.62
N ASP A 226 9.62 24.24 -6.85
CA ASP A 226 10.36 23.98 -5.60
C ASP A 226 9.50 23.26 -4.57
N SER A 227 8.23 23.65 -4.44
CA SER A 227 7.28 22.96 -3.55
C SER A 227 7.01 21.54 -4.00
N PHE A 228 6.87 21.31 -5.31
CA PHE A 228 6.71 19.98 -5.88
C PHE A 228 7.91 19.08 -5.57
N LEU A 229 9.14 19.58 -5.71
CA LEU A 229 10.36 18.83 -5.38
C LEU A 229 10.46 18.48 -3.89
N LEU A 230 10.08 19.39 -3.00
CA LEU A 230 10.03 19.13 -1.55
C LEU A 230 8.99 18.06 -1.22
N ILE A 231 7.84 18.09 -1.89
CA ILE A 231 6.79 17.09 -1.70
C ILE A 231 7.24 15.72 -2.22
N LEU A 232 7.92 15.65 -3.35
CA LEU A 232 8.49 14.40 -3.83
C LEU A 232 9.53 13.82 -2.87
N GLU A 233 10.30 14.66 -2.19
CA GLU A 233 11.26 14.25 -1.16
C GLU A 233 10.55 13.62 0.05
N GLU A 234 9.45 14.22 0.53
CA GLU A 234 8.62 13.68 1.60
C GLU A 234 7.91 12.37 1.20
N LEU A 235 7.42 12.29 -0.03
CA LEU A 235 6.74 11.11 -0.57
C LEU A 235 7.71 10.02 -1.05
N GLY A 236 9.01 10.32 -1.14
CA GLY A 236 10.02 9.42 -1.70
C GLY A 236 10.14 8.07 -1.00
N ASN A 237 9.75 7.99 0.28
CA ASN A 237 9.78 6.77 1.08
C ASN A 237 8.40 6.08 1.18
N VAL A 238 7.39 6.59 0.48
CA VAL A 238 6.04 6.04 0.48
C VAL A 238 5.75 5.45 -0.88
N GLU A 239 5.53 4.16 -0.94
CA GLU A 239 5.09 3.46 -2.14
C GLU A 239 3.56 3.43 -2.14
N LEU A 240 2.94 4.17 -3.07
CA LEU A 240 1.48 4.32 -3.09
C LEU A 240 0.80 3.18 -3.84
N TYR A 241 1.39 2.71 -4.93
CA TYR A 241 0.76 1.71 -5.78
C TYR A 241 0.52 0.39 -5.04
N ASP A 242 1.51 -0.10 -4.29
CA ASP A 242 1.43 -1.35 -3.52
C ASP A 242 0.81 -1.16 -2.11
N THR A 243 0.53 0.07 -1.69
CA THR A 243 -0.15 0.32 -0.41
C THR A 243 -1.63 -0.01 -0.54
N SER A 244 -2.20 -0.73 0.44
CA SER A 244 -3.61 -1.12 0.38
C SER A 244 -4.53 0.11 0.30
N ASP A 245 -5.61 0.00 -0.48
CA ASP A 245 -6.57 1.08 -0.69
C ASP A 245 -7.24 1.52 0.62
N ASP A 246 -7.41 0.62 1.57
CA ASP A 246 -7.93 0.94 2.90
C ASP A 246 -6.99 1.86 3.68
N ILE A 247 -5.67 1.59 3.65
CA ILE A 247 -4.69 2.44 4.35
C ILE A 247 -4.69 3.83 3.73
N LYS A 248 -4.70 3.91 2.40
CA LYS A 248 -4.82 5.18 1.67
C LYS A 248 -6.11 5.91 2.03
N GLY A 249 -7.26 5.24 1.94
CA GLY A 249 -8.56 5.81 2.23
C GLY A 249 -8.67 6.33 3.66
N ILE A 250 -8.30 5.52 4.66
CA ILE A 250 -8.34 5.91 6.06
C ILE A 250 -7.38 7.07 6.36
N ALA A 251 -6.18 7.07 5.76
CA ALA A 251 -5.24 8.18 5.93
C ALA A 251 -5.78 9.48 5.33
N PHE A 252 -6.43 9.41 4.16
CA PHE A 252 -7.12 10.55 3.56
C PHE A 252 -8.28 11.04 4.41
N GLU A 253 -9.15 10.17 4.91
CA GLU A 253 -10.24 10.55 5.83
C GLU A 253 -9.72 11.28 7.07
N LEU A 254 -8.66 10.76 7.68
CA LEU A 254 -8.07 11.38 8.87
C LEU A 254 -7.40 12.71 8.55
N PHE A 255 -6.74 12.80 7.41
CA PHE A 255 -6.13 14.03 6.94
C PHE A 255 -7.18 15.10 6.68
N LEU A 256 -8.24 14.76 5.94
CA LEU A 256 -9.41 15.62 5.75
C LEU A 256 -10.02 16.04 7.08
N GLY A 257 -10.28 15.08 7.97
CA GLY A 257 -10.87 15.36 9.27
C GLY A 257 -10.00 16.27 10.15
N LYS A 258 -8.67 16.24 10.05
CA LYS A 258 -7.77 17.16 10.78
C LYS A 258 -7.69 18.54 10.13
N THR A 259 -7.65 18.58 8.81
CA THR A 259 -7.40 19.81 8.04
C THR A 259 -8.65 20.67 7.95
N PHE A 260 -9.83 20.05 7.89
CA PHE A 260 -11.10 20.74 7.63
C PHE A 260 -12.08 20.74 8.81
N ARG A 261 -11.67 20.21 9.98
CA ARG A 261 -12.49 20.31 11.19
C ARG A 261 -12.73 21.79 11.54
N GLY A 262 -13.84 22.32 11.10
CA GLY A 262 -14.30 23.65 11.41
C GLY A 262 -14.42 24.63 10.26
N GLU A 263 -13.83 24.38 9.10
CA GLU A 263 -13.86 25.33 7.98
C GLU A 263 -14.92 25.00 6.92
N LEU A 264 -15.24 23.71 6.67
CA LEU A 264 -16.20 23.31 5.63
C LEU A 264 -17.53 22.76 6.14
N GLY A 265 -17.69 22.53 7.45
CA GLY A 265 -18.93 21.97 8.00
C GLY A 265 -19.31 20.59 7.46
N GLN A 266 -18.43 19.93 6.71
CA GLN A 266 -18.63 18.59 6.19
C GLN A 266 -18.03 17.58 7.15
N PHE A 267 -18.86 16.61 7.56
CA PHE A 267 -18.44 15.55 8.47
C PHE A 267 -18.65 14.22 7.76
N PHE A 268 -17.59 13.40 7.74
CA PHE A 268 -17.73 12.00 7.36
C PHE A 268 -18.46 11.22 8.45
N THR A 269 -19.36 10.34 8.04
CA THR A 269 -20.03 9.45 8.98
C THR A 269 -18.98 8.55 9.64
N PRO A 270 -18.92 8.47 10.99
CA PRO A 270 -17.98 7.61 11.68
C PRO A 270 -18.07 6.14 11.22
N ARG A 271 -16.93 5.49 10.96
CA ARG A 271 -16.88 4.10 10.48
C ARG A 271 -17.67 3.11 11.34
N THR A 272 -17.73 3.32 12.66
CA THR A 272 -18.54 2.51 13.57
C THR A 272 -20.02 2.56 13.23
N ILE A 273 -20.51 3.74 12.81
CA ILE A 273 -21.92 3.92 12.38
C ILE A 273 -22.11 3.29 11.00
N VAL A 274 -21.18 3.50 10.07
CA VAL A 274 -21.25 2.87 8.73
C VAL A 274 -21.31 1.34 8.86
N ASN A 275 -20.39 0.75 9.63
CA ASN A 275 -20.35 -0.69 9.86
C ASN A 275 -21.67 -1.20 10.49
N TYR A 276 -22.17 -0.48 11.50
CA TYR A 276 -23.47 -0.83 12.11
C TYR A 276 -24.61 -0.79 11.10
N MET A 277 -24.67 0.24 10.24
CA MET A 277 -25.70 0.36 9.19
C MET A 277 -25.62 -0.81 8.19
N VAL A 278 -24.41 -1.15 7.73
CA VAL A 278 -24.17 -2.28 6.82
C VAL A 278 -24.60 -3.60 7.45
N GLU A 279 -24.22 -3.84 8.72
CA GLU A 279 -24.63 -5.04 9.45
C GLU A 279 -26.15 -5.14 9.61
N VAL A 280 -26.81 -4.03 9.96
CA VAL A 280 -28.29 -4.00 10.12
C VAL A 280 -29.00 -4.24 8.79
N LEU A 281 -28.51 -3.66 7.70
CA LEU A 281 -29.07 -3.85 6.37
C LEU A 281 -28.89 -5.27 5.83
N ASN A 282 -27.86 -6.00 6.34
CA ASN A 282 -27.57 -7.38 5.95
C ASN A 282 -27.56 -7.59 4.42
N VAL A 283 -26.93 -6.68 3.70
CA VAL A 283 -26.84 -6.64 2.24
C VAL A 283 -26.22 -7.93 1.70
N LYS A 284 -26.83 -8.53 0.69
CA LYS A 284 -26.38 -9.77 0.05
C LYS A 284 -25.97 -9.51 -1.39
N GLU A 285 -25.19 -10.43 -1.93
CA GLU A 285 -24.83 -10.40 -3.35
C GLU A 285 -26.09 -10.39 -4.23
N GLY A 286 -26.15 -9.43 -5.15
CA GLY A 286 -27.30 -9.22 -6.04
C GLY A 286 -28.33 -8.21 -5.52
N ASP A 287 -28.24 -7.73 -4.28
CA ASP A 287 -29.11 -6.69 -3.77
C ASP A 287 -28.85 -5.35 -4.46
N ARG A 288 -29.92 -4.59 -4.68
CA ARG A 288 -29.81 -3.20 -5.17
C ARG A 288 -29.86 -2.25 -3.98
N VAL A 289 -28.77 -1.57 -3.75
CA VAL A 289 -28.65 -0.58 -2.66
C VAL A 289 -28.67 0.82 -3.25
N CYS A 290 -29.40 1.74 -2.61
CA CYS A 290 -29.42 3.14 -2.94
C CYS A 290 -29.11 3.95 -1.69
N ASP A 291 -28.05 4.75 -1.75
CA ASP A 291 -27.76 5.78 -0.76
C ASP A 291 -28.03 7.15 -1.40
N PRO A 292 -29.14 7.83 -1.06
CA PRO A 292 -29.47 9.13 -1.63
C PRO A 292 -28.61 10.27 -1.11
N CYS A 293 -27.75 10.00 -0.12
CA CYS A 293 -26.87 10.97 0.53
C CYS A 293 -25.42 10.50 0.54
N CYS A 294 -25.01 9.70 -0.43
CA CYS A 294 -23.73 9.00 -0.43
C CYS A 294 -22.48 9.91 -0.32
N GLY A 295 -22.62 11.20 -0.62
CA GLY A 295 -21.47 12.10 -0.62
C GLY A 295 -20.35 11.60 -1.50
N SER A 296 -19.16 11.33 -0.92
CA SER A 296 -18.01 10.76 -1.60
C SER A 296 -18.06 9.23 -1.77
N GLY A 297 -19.13 8.57 -1.33
CA GLY A 297 -19.29 7.12 -1.41
C GLY A 297 -18.54 6.35 -0.33
N GLY A 298 -18.32 6.94 0.83
CA GLY A 298 -17.60 6.34 1.97
C GLY A 298 -18.33 5.25 2.72
#